data_00cfd9e11b56440e252ccc3a07b1770e
#
_entry.id   00cfd9e11b56440e252ccc3a07b1770e
#
_cell.length_a   1.000
_cell.length_b   1.000
_cell.length_c   1.000
_cell.angle_alpha   90.00
_cell.angle_beta   90.00
_cell.angle_gamma   90.00
#
_symmetry.space_group_name_H-M   'P 1'
#
loop_
_entity.id
_entity.type
_entity.pdbx_description
1 polymer ?
#
loop_
_entity_poly.entity_id
_entity_poly.type
_entity_poly.pdbx_seq_one_letter_code
_entity_poly.pdbx_strand_id
1 'polypeptide(L)'
;AARGPLYLGLDLGSTTVKVAIMDQVGEILYSEYRRHFARIQETLAEVLRRASEKLGSIPVLPAITGSGGMALAQAMKIPFVQEVIAVSESLDRRYPQTDVAIELGGEDAKILYLTGGRDQRMNGICAGGTGSFIDQMAALLGTDAEGLNEYARNYKRIYPIAARCGVFAKSDLQPLINEGAAKEDLAVSIFQAVVNQTISGLAQGRPIRGNVAFLGGPLHFMPELQKAFVRTLKLTPEQTIVPENSHLFAAMGSVQYAAANLPEQMTSFPLDELCEKLEKGIHLEAEIKRLPPLFQDEAEYNKFVERHAYYKIKRSDLATASGKCYLGIDAGSTTTKLALINAHGDLLWSFYEGNVGSPLNTVIKAM
;
A
#
# COMPACT_ATOMS: atom_id res chain seq x y z
N ALA A 1 -41.96 3.23 -2.40
CA ALA A 1 -41.67 1.81 -2.21
C ALA A 1 -40.58 1.69 -1.17
N ALA A 2 -40.83 0.96 -0.06
CA ALA A 2 -39.80 0.67 0.93
C ALA A 2 -38.70 -0.14 0.22
N ARG A 3 -37.55 0.48 -0.03
CA ARG A 3 -36.36 -0.25 -0.50
C ARG A 3 -35.96 -1.19 0.65
N GLY A 4 -35.81 -2.47 0.38
CA GLY A 4 -35.26 -3.41 1.35
C GLY A 4 -33.87 -2.97 1.84
N PRO A 5 -33.29 -3.64 2.86
CA PRO A 5 -31.96 -3.28 3.36
C PRO A 5 -30.94 -3.36 2.23
N LEU A 6 -29.99 -2.42 2.24
CA LEU A 6 -28.86 -2.40 1.29
C LEU A 6 -27.76 -3.34 1.74
N TYR A 7 -26.96 -3.83 0.82
CA TYR A 7 -25.76 -4.60 1.10
C TYR A 7 -24.59 -3.68 1.39
N LEU A 8 -23.88 -3.92 2.50
CA LEU A 8 -22.69 -3.18 2.91
C LEU A 8 -21.47 -4.12 2.93
N GLY A 9 -20.64 -4.06 1.92
CA GLY A 9 -19.37 -4.78 1.87
C GLY A 9 -18.24 -3.94 2.44
N LEU A 10 -17.47 -4.52 3.37
CA LEU A 10 -16.34 -3.90 4.04
C LEU A 10 -15.08 -4.75 3.80
N ASP A 11 -14.08 -4.17 3.14
CA ASP A 11 -12.75 -4.77 2.99
C ASP A 11 -11.75 -3.97 3.82
N LEU A 12 -11.30 -4.57 4.91
CA LEU A 12 -10.33 -3.99 5.85
C LEU A 12 -8.96 -4.64 5.62
N GLY A 13 -8.26 -4.13 4.62
CA GLY A 13 -6.92 -4.61 4.26
C GLY A 13 -5.83 -4.08 5.20
N SER A 14 -4.58 -4.48 4.94
CA SER A 14 -3.40 -4.07 5.72
C SER A 14 -3.10 -2.57 5.64
N THR A 15 -3.43 -1.91 4.53
CA THR A 15 -3.13 -0.48 4.29
C THR A 15 -4.35 0.37 4.01
N THR A 16 -5.48 -0.23 3.63
CA THR A 16 -6.66 0.47 3.13
C THR A 16 -7.96 -0.09 3.68
N VAL A 17 -8.94 0.80 3.87
CA VAL A 17 -10.35 0.49 4.07
C VAL A 17 -11.07 0.71 2.75
N LYS A 18 -11.88 -0.26 2.34
CA LYS A 18 -12.74 -0.17 1.17
C LYS A 18 -14.18 -0.46 1.59
N VAL A 19 -15.08 0.37 1.14
CA VAL A 19 -16.51 0.27 1.46
C VAL A 19 -17.28 0.27 0.14
N ALA A 20 -18.24 -0.66 0.02
CA ALA A 20 -19.19 -0.69 -1.08
C ALA A 20 -20.60 -0.89 -0.52
N ILE A 21 -21.47 0.08 -0.77
CA ILE A 21 -22.91 -0.02 -0.45
C ILE A 21 -23.65 -0.24 -1.77
N MET A 22 -24.38 -1.35 -1.85
CA MET A 22 -25.06 -1.80 -3.05
C MET A 22 -26.53 -2.08 -2.76
N ASP A 23 -27.35 -1.98 -3.80
CA ASP A 23 -28.70 -2.53 -3.75
C ASP A 23 -28.69 -4.07 -3.88
N GLN A 24 -29.87 -4.67 -3.84
CA GLN A 24 -30.02 -6.13 -3.90
C GLN A 24 -29.71 -6.73 -5.28
N VAL A 25 -29.68 -5.91 -6.34
CA VAL A 25 -29.28 -6.34 -7.69
C VAL A 25 -27.77 -6.14 -7.92
N GLY A 26 -27.08 -5.52 -6.97
CA GLY A 26 -25.64 -5.34 -6.97
C GLY A 26 -25.16 -4.04 -7.64
N GLU A 27 -26.05 -3.05 -7.80
CA GLU A 27 -25.67 -1.71 -8.23
C GLU A 27 -25.05 -0.93 -7.07
N ILE A 28 -23.91 -0.29 -7.32
CA ILE A 28 -23.17 0.47 -6.30
C ILE A 28 -23.83 1.84 -6.12
N LEU A 29 -24.35 2.11 -4.92
CA LEU A 29 -24.94 3.40 -4.55
C LEU A 29 -23.93 4.32 -3.87
N TYR A 30 -22.94 3.74 -3.19
CA TYR A 30 -21.83 4.44 -2.56
C TYR A 30 -20.62 3.54 -2.50
N SER A 31 -19.45 4.10 -2.73
CA SER A 31 -18.18 3.41 -2.50
C SER A 31 -17.09 4.39 -2.08
N GLU A 32 -16.16 3.90 -1.30
CA GLU A 32 -14.97 4.64 -0.93
C GLU A 32 -13.78 3.72 -0.73
N TYR A 33 -12.60 4.18 -1.17
CA TYR A 33 -11.30 3.55 -1.00
C TYR A 33 -10.40 4.53 -0.25
N ARG A 34 -9.91 4.17 0.93
CA ARG A 34 -9.13 5.08 1.77
C ARG A 34 -7.97 4.38 2.49
N ARG A 35 -6.81 5.04 2.54
CA ARG A 35 -5.69 4.61 3.38
C ARG A 35 -6.00 4.89 4.84
N HIS A 36 -5.73 3.92 5.72
CA HIS A 36 -6.07 4.03 7.15
C HIS A 36 -4.87 4.37 8.05
N PHE A 37 -3.63 4.31 7.57
CA PHE A 37 -2.43 4.65 8.35
C PHE A 37 -2.44 4.03 9.76
N ALA A 38 -2.73 2.73 9.86
CA ALA A 38 -2.90 1.95 11.07
C ALA A 38 -4.09 2.35 11.98
N ARG A 39 -5.03 3.22 11.51
CA ARG A 39 -6.24 3.65 12.22
C ARG A 39 -7.49 3.12 11.52
N ILE A 40 -7.65 1.79 11.52
CA ILE A 40 -8.70 1.12 10.75
C ILE A 40 -10.10 1.55 11.23
N GLN A 41 -10.37 1.50 12.54
CA GLN A 41 -11.71 1.80 13.09
C GLN A 41 -12.11 3.25 12.85
N GLU A 42 -11.20 4.20 13.11
CA GLU A 42 -11.46 5.62 12.89
C GLU A 42 -11.71 5.93 11.42
N THR A 43 -10.86 5.35 10.53
CA THR A 43 -11.03 5.52 9.08
C THR A 43 -12.34 4.93 8.59
N LEU A 44 -12.72 3.74 9.09
CA LEU A 44 -13.99 3.11 8.74
C LEU A 44 -15.17 3.97 9.24
N ALA A 45 -15.13 4.46 10.47
CA ALA A 45 -16.16 5.33 11.03
C ALA A 45 -16.35 6.60 10.18
N GLU A 46 -15.25 7.24 9.76
CA GLU A 46 -15.29 8.41 8.89
C GLU A 46 -15.90 8.12 7.52
N VAL A 47 -15.59 6.97 6.93
CA VAL A 47 -16.14 6.56 5.63
C VAL A 47 -17.63 6.29 5.74
N LEU A 48 -18.06 5.56 6.77
CA LEU A 48 -19.48 5.25 6.99
C LEU A 48 -20.28 6.50 7.35
N ARG A 49 -19.71 7.46 8.08
CA ARG A 49 -20.37 8.74 8.35
C ARG A 49 -20.68 9.49 7.06
N ARG A 50 -19.71 9.63 6.15
CA ARG A 50 -19.94 10.24 4.82
C ARG A 50 -20.98 9.49 4.01
N ALA A 51 -21.00 8.16 4.10
CA ALA A 51 -22.03 7.36 3.47
C ALA A 51 -23.42 7.67 4.05
N SER A 52 -23.53 7.77 5.38
CA SER A 52 -24.78 8.13 6.07
C SER A 52 -25.24 9.56 5.75
N GLU A 53 -24.34 10.52 5.65
CA GLU A 53 -24.65 11.89 5.20
C GLU A 53 -25.24 11.91 3.79
N LYS A 54 -24.74 11.05 2.91
CA LYS A 54 -25.19 10.98 1.49
C LYS A 54 -26.46 10.16 1.30
N LEU A 55 -26.62 9.05 2.01
CA LEU A 55 -27.68 8.09 1.81
C LEU A 55 -28.78 8.16 2.88
N GLY A 56 -28.52 8.82 4.01
CA GLY A 56 -29.38 8.82 5.19
C GLY A 56 -29.15 7.60 6.09
N SER A 57 -29.90 7.55 7.21
CA SER A 57 -29.90 6.39 8.11
C SER A 57 -30.75 5.25 7.51
N ILE A 58 -30.16 4.54 6.59
CA ILE A 58 -30.78 3.40 5.90
C ILE A 58 -30.40 2.07 6.56
N PRO A 59 -31.27 1.04 6.53
CA PRO A 59 -30.90 -0.30 6.98
C PRO A 59 -29.90 -0.94 5.99
N VAL A 60 -28.79 -1.43 6.55
CA VAL A 60 -27.74 -2.14 5.79
C VAL A 60 -27.51 -3.53 6.35
N LEU A 61 -27.15 -4.47 5.47
CA LEU A 61 -26.69 -5.82 5.79
C LEU A 61 -25.18 -5.87 5.57
N PRO A 62 -24.36 -5.77 6.63
CA PRO A 62 -22.91 -5.74 6.50
C PRO A 62 -22.29 -7.13 6.39
N ALA A 63 -21.17 -7.23 5.65
CA ALA A 63 -20.21 -8.30 5.74
C ALA A 63 -18.79 -7.75 5.64
N ILE A 64 -17.84 -8.40 6.31
CA ILE A 64 -16.46 -7.95 6.43
C ILE A 64 -15.53 -8.97 5.77
N THR A 65 -14.50 -8.46 5.13
CA THR A 65 -13.34 -9.21 4.61
C THR A 65 -12.04 -8.44 4.85
N GLY A 66 -10.92 -8.99 4.42
CA GLY A 66 -9.61 -8.38 4.55
C GLY A 66 -8.87 -8.79 5.81
N SER A 67 -7.54 -8.71 5.77
CA SER A 67 -6.64 -9.20 6.84
C SER A 67 -6.83 -8.47 8.18
N GLY A 68 -7.25 -7.20 8.17
CA GLY A 68 -7.56 -6.41 9.38
C GLY A 68 -9.00 -6.55 9.88
N GLY A 69 -9.85 -7.34 9.20
CA GLY A 69 -11.30 -7.35 9.45
C GLY A 69 -11.80 -8.37 10.47
N MET A 70 -11.06 -9.46 10.70
CA MET A 70 -11.57 -10.61 11.46
C MET A 70 -11.95 -10.28 12.90
N ALA A 71 -11.07 -9.59 13.63
CA ALA A 71 -11.34 -9.20 15.02
C ALA A 71 -12.54 -8.25 15.14
N LEU A 72 -12.67 -7.31 14.20
CA LEU A 72 -13.80 -6.40 14.15
C LEU A 72 -15.11 -7.13 13.83
N ALA A 73 -15.08 -8.05 12.87
CA ALA A 73 -16.22 -8.87 12.50
C ALA A 73 -16.76 -9.67 13.70
N GLN A 74 -15.86 -10.31 14.45
CA GLN A 74 -16.21 -11.04 15.67
C GLN A 74 -16.83 -10.14 16.75
N ALA A 75 -16.18 -9.01 17.03
CA ALA A 75 -16.65 -8.06 18.05
C ALA A 75 -18.02 -7.45 17.71
N MET A 76 -18.29 -7.19 16.42
CA MET A 76 -19.56 -6.64 15.95
C MET A 76 -20.61 -7.70 15.60
N LYS A 77 -20.25 -8.99 15.64
CA LYS A 77 -21.12 -10.12 15.21
C LYS A 77 -21.60 -9.95 13.76
N ILE A 78 -20.69 -9.52 12.89
CA ILE A 78 -20.89 -9.36 11.45
C ILE A 78 -20.22 -10.56 10.75
N PRO A 79 -20.81 -11.15 9.69
CA PRO A 79 -20.18 -12.25 8.95
C PRO A 79 -18.81 -11.82 8.41
N PHE A 80 -17.81 -12.70 8.61
CA PHE A 80 -16.49 -12.57 8.00
C PHE A 80 -16.37 -13.52 6.81
N VAL A 81 -15.97 -13.02 5.66
CA VAL A 81 -15.74 -13.81 4.45
C VAL A 81 -14.27 -13.71 4.07
N GLN A 82 -13.62 -14.84 3.83
CA GLN A 82 -12.24 -14.83 3.36
C GLN A 82 -12.12 -14.09 2.03
N GLU A 83 -11.09 -13.29 1.89
CA GLU A 83 -10.90 -12.36 0.76
C GLU A 83 -10.92 -13.07 -0.60
N VAL A 84 -10.30 -14.25 -0.70
CA VAL A 84 -10.29 -15.05 -1.93
C VAL A 84 -11.69 -15.53 -2.32
N ILE A 85 -12.50 -15.93 -1.34
CA ILE A 85 -13.89 -16.32 -1.56
C ILE A 85 -14.68 -15.10 -2.03
N ALA A 86 -14.50 -13.96 -1.38
CA ALA A 86 -15.16 -12.72 -1.76
C ALA A 86 -14.82 -12.27 -3.19
N VAL A 87 -13.53 -12.25 -3.53
CA VAL A 87 -13.07 -11.88 -4.88
C VAL A 87 -13.60 -12.85 -5.93
N SER A 88 -13.55 -14.17 -5.65
CA SER A 88 -14.09 -15.19 -6.56
C SER A 88 -15.60 -15.01 -6.79
N GLU A 89 -16.38 -14.72 -5.75
CA GLU A 89 -17.82 -14.45 -5.85
C GLU A 89 -18.11 -13.25 -6.77
N SER A 90 -17.34 -12.16 -6.62
CA SER A 90 -17.49 -10.99 -7.48
C SER A 90 -17.15 -11.30 -8.94
N LEU A 91 -16.11 -12.10 -9.19
CA LEU A 91 -15.71 -12.50 -10.54
C LEU A 91 -16.75 -13.43 -11.17
N ASP A 92 -17.18 -14.48 -10.46
CA ASP A 92 -18.16 -15.45 -10.96
C ASP A 92 -19.49 -14.76 -11.36
N ARG A 93 -19.88 -13.71 -10.63
CA ARG A 93 -21.12 -12.96 -10.93
C ARG A 93 -20.98 -11.97 -12.09
N ARG A 94 -19.87 -11.28 -12.17
CA ARG A 94 -19.73 -10.13 -13.09
C ARG A 94 -18.88 -10.42 -14.31
N TYR A 95 -17.91 -11.32 -14.20
CA TYR A 95 -16.95 -11.68 -15.25
C TYR A 95 -16.72 -13.20 -15.28
N PRO A 96 -17.78 -14.01 -15.49
CA PRO A 96 -17.70 -15.48 -15.44
C PRO A 96 -16.75 -16.08 -16.51
N GLN A 97 -16.37 -15.30 -17.53
CA GLN A 97 -15.40 -15.69 -18.54
C GLN A 97 -13.94 -15.59 -18.08
N THR A 98 -13.68 -15.14 -16.85
CA THR A 98 -12.31 -14.97 -16.33
C THR A 98 -11.64 -16.33 -16.11
N ASP A 99 -10.48 -16.54 -16.70
CA ASP A 99 -9.66 -17.74 -16.48
C ASP A 99 -8.67 -17.55 -15.32
N VAL A 100 -8.05 -16.38 -15.25
CA VAL A 100 -7.07 -16.01 -14.23
C VAL A 100 -7.34 -14.59 -13.75
N ALA A 101 -7.24 -14.34 -12.44
CA ALA A 101 -7.22 -13.00 -11.91
C ALA A 101 -5.86 -12.70 -11.24
N ILE A 102 -5.33 -11.52 -11.51
CA ILE A 102 -4.16 -10.97 -10.83
C ILE A 102 -4.66 -9.83 -9.94
N GLU A 103 -4.46 -9.97 -8.65
CA GLU A 103 -4.83 -8.96 -7.66
C GLU A 103 -3.59 -8.42 -6.98
N LEU A 104 -3.43 -7.09 -6.99
CA LEU A 104 -2.40 -6.40 -6.22
C LEU A 104 -3.07 -5.56 -5.12
N GLY A 105 -2.77 -5.90 -3.88
CA GLY A 105 -3.17 -5.15 -2.69
C GLY A 105 -2.07 -4.21 -2.20
N GLY A 106 -2.26 -3.69 -0.97
CA GLY A 106 -1.27 -2.86 -0.28
C GLY A 106 0.01 -3.62 0.06
N GLU A 107 -0.12 -4.81 0.63
CA GLU A 107 1.00 -5.69 1.02
C GLU A 107 0.88 -7.10 0.43
N ASP A 108 -0.26 -7.44 -0.16
CA ASP A 108 -0.56 -8.72 -0.76
C ASP A 108 -0.53 -8.64 -2.28
N ALA A 109 -0.04 -9.69 -2.91
CA ALA A 109 -0.17 -9.95 -4.33
C ALA A 109 -0.71 -11.37 -4.50
N LYS A 110 -1.73 -11.55 -5.34
CA LYS A 110 -2.42 -12.83 -5.52
C LYS A 110 -2.61 -13.15 -6.99
N ILE A 111 -2.52 -14.43 -7.33
CA ILE A 111 -2.97 -14.98 -8.60
C ILE A 111 -4.04 -16.03 -8.30
N LEU A 112 -5.22 -15.84 -8.85
CA LEU A 112 -6.35 -16.75 -8.74
C LEU A 112 -6.55 -17.43 -10.08
N TYR A 113 -6.43 -18.75 -10.12
CA TYR A 113 -6.76 -19.57 -11.28
C TYR A 113 -8.18 -20.08 -11.11
N LEU A 114 -9.10 -19.70 -11.99
CA LEU A 114 -10.52 -20.02 -11.90
C LEU A 114 -10.88 -21.21 -12.78
N THR A 115 -10.10 -21.47 -13.84
CA THR A 115 -10.26 -22.60 -14.77
C THR A 115 -9.08 -23.56 -14.70
N GLY A 116 -9.27 -24.80 -15.15
CA GLY A 116 -8.21 -25.82 -15.13
C GLY A 116 -7.82 -26.30 -13.72
N GLY A 117 -8.76 -26.27 -12.78
CA GLY A 117 -8.56 -26.54 -11.35
C GLY A 117 -8.33 -25.23 -10.59
N ARG A 118 -9.29 -24.86 -9.73
CA ARG A 118 -9.19 -23.66 -8.88
C ARG A 118 -7.95 -23.74 -8.01
N ASP A 119 -7.11 -22.72 -8.07
CA ASP A 119 -5.87 -22.60 -7.32
C ASP A 119 -5.64 -21.14 -6.97
N GLN A 120 -5.05 -20.90 -5.82
CA GLN A 120 -4.71 -19.56 -5.36
C GLN A 120 -3.24 -19.55 -4.97
N ARG A 121 -2.57 -18.50 -5.39
CA ARG A 121 -1.19 -18.24 -5.01
C ARG A 121 -1.06 -16.82 -4.51
N MET A 122 -0.38 -16.66 -3.38
CA MET A 122 -0.19 -15.38 -2.72
C MET A 122 1.26 -15.25 -2.30
N ASN A 123 1.76 -14.02 -2.27
CA ASN A 123 3.07 -13.74 -1.70
C ASN A 123 3.10 -14.13 -0.22
N GLY A 124 4.26 -14.57 0.24
CA GLY A 124 4.49 -14.81 1.67
C GLY A 124 4.76 -13.51 2.43
N ILE A 125 5.84 -13.48 3.20
CA ILE A 125 6.19 -12.36 4.08
C ILE A 125 6.70 -11.11 3.30
N CYS A 126 7.14 -11.29 2.04
CA CYS A 126 7.75 -10.20 1.26
C CYS A 126 6.69 -9.40 0.51
N ALA A 127 6.58 -8.11 0.82
CA ALA A 127 5.71 -7.16 0.12
C ALA A 127 6.26 -6.70 -1.26
N GLY A 128 7.32 -7.31 -1.79
CA GLY A 128 7.81 -7.06 -3.14
C GLY A 128 6.73 -7.31 -4.19
N GLY A 129 6.55 -6.37 -5.11
CA GLY A 129 5.50 -6.45 -6.13
C GLY A 129 4.11 -6.03 -5.67
N THR A 130 3.98 -5.35 -4.54
CA THR A 130 2.72 -4.84 -3.98
C THR A 130 2.65 -3.31 -3.97
N GLY A 131 1.53 -2.74 -3.52
CA GLY A 131 1.35 -1.30 -3.37
C GLY A 131 2.40 -0.66 -2.47
N SER A 132 2.75 -1.27 -1.35
CA SER A 132 3.80 -0.77 -0.44
C SER A 132 5.18 -0.72 -1.09
N PHE A 133 5.50 -1.68 -1.95
CA PHE A 133 6.74 -1.62 -2.74
C PHE A 133 6.71 -0.43 -3.71
N ILE A 134 5.59 -0.24 -4.42
CA ILE A 134 5.42 0.87 -5.36
C ILE A 134 5.56 2.21 -4.64
N ASP A 135 4.92 2.38 -3.48
CA ASP A 135 5.02 3.60 -2.67
C ASP A 135 6.47 3.91 -2.24
N GLN A 136 7.20 2.87 -1.80
CA GLN A 136 8.61 3.04 -1.43
C GLN A 136 9.48 3.47 -2.61
N MET A 137 9.26 2.90 -3.79
CA MET A 137 10.01 3.26 -4.99
C MET A 137 9.61 4.65 -5.52
N ALA A 138 8.33 5.01 -5.43
CA ALA A 138 7.85 6.35 -5.77
C ALA A 138 8.49 7.41 -4.86
N ALA A 139 8.52 7.17 -3.54
CA ALA A 139 9.18 8.06 -2.59
C ALA A 139 10.69 8.24 -2.90
N LEU A 140 11.38 7.20 -3.36
CA LEU A 140 12.78 7.29 -3.78
C LEU A 140 12.98 8.23 -4.97
N LEU A 141 11.99 8.33 -5.87
CA LEU A 141 11.99 9.26 -7.01
C LEU A 141 11.43 10.66 -6.66
N GLY A 142 11.07 10.88 -5.38
CA GLY A 142 10.48 12.14 -4.92
C GLY A 142 9.07 12.38 -5.44
N THR A 143 8.26 11.32 -5.54
CA THR A 143 6.87 11.35 -6.02
C THR A 143 6.01 10.35 -5.23
N ASP A 144 4.76 10.19 -5.60
CA ASP A 144 3.81 9.18 -5.13
C ASP A 144 3.45 8.17 -6.25
N ALA A 145 2.53 7.26 -5.96
CA ALA A 145 2.10 6.23 -6.90
C ALA A 145 1.46 6.82 -8.17
N GLU A 146 0.69 7.92 -8.03
CA GLU A 146 0.07 8.61 -9.17
C GLU A 146 1.13 9.27 -10.04
N GLY A 147 2.06 10.03 -9.45
CA GLY A 147 3.18 10.64 -10.16
C GLY A 147 4.12 9.62 -10.80
N LEU A 148 4.31 8.44 -10.17
CA LEU A 148 5.06 7.34 -10.78
C LEU A 148 4.36 6.83 -12.04
N ASN A 149 3.03 6.68 -12.01
CA ASN A 149 2.24 6.29 -13.17
C ASN A 149 2.32 7.33 -14.29
N GLU A 150 2.28 8.63 -13.97
CA GLU A 150 2.44 9.70 -14.95
C GLU A 150 3.84 9.68 -15.62
N TYR A 151 4.91 9.50 -14.83
CA TYR A 151 6.25 9.35 -15.40
C TYR A 151 6.32 8.16 -16.37
N ALA A 152 5.75 7.02 -16.00
CA ALA A 152 5.83 5.80 -16.81
C ALA A 152 5.17 5.90 -18.19
N ARG A 153 4.35 6.94 -18.47
CA ARG A 153 3.72 7.14 -19.79
C ARG A 153 4.69 7.42 -20.93
N ASN A 154 5.79 8.11 -20.64
CA ASN A 154 6.69 8.68 -21.66
C ASN A 154 8.08 8.03 -21.65
N TYR A 155 8.20 6.79 -21.18
CA TYR A 155 9.47 6.08 -21.11
C TYR A 155 10.05 5.79 -22.49
N LYS A 156 11.38 5.68 -22.54
CA LYS A 156 12.15 5.31 -23.73
C LYS A 156 12.93 4.00 -23.54
N ARG A 157 13.25 3.68 -22.28
CA ARG A 157 14.07 2.50 -21.93
C ARG A 157 13.50 1.82 -20.68
N ILE A 158 13.80 0.52 -20.55
CA ILE A 158 13.49 -0.25 -19.34
C ILE A 158 14.81 -0.80 -18.82
N TYR A 159 15.17 -0.42 -17.59
CA TYR A 159 16.35 -0.93 -16.93
C TYR A 159 16.06 -2.27 -16.23
N PRO A 160 17.00 -3.21 -16.20
CA PRO A 160 16.87 -4.41 -15.39
C PRO A 160 16.98 -4.05 -13.92
N ILE A 161 15.89 -4.27 -13.16
CA ILE A 161 15.81 -4.04 -11.71
C ILE A 161 15.46 -5.37 -11.06
N ALA A 162 16.11 -5.68 -9.93
CA ALA A 162 15.87 -6.91 -9.19
C ALA A 162 14.40 -7.03 -8.77
N ALA A 163 13.77 -8.12 -9.19
CA ALA A 163 12.35 -8.39 -8.99
C ALA A 163 12.08 -9.30 -7.78
N ARG A 164 12.98 -9.37 -6.79
CA ARG A 164 12.85 -10.31 -5.67
C ARG A 164 12.67 -9.64 -4.31
N CYS A 165 13.29 -8.50 -4.09
CA CYS A 165 13.31 -7.84 -2.81
C CYS A 165 13.41 -6.33 -3.00
N GLY A 166 12.60 -5.56 -2.26
CA GLY A 166 12.62 -4.10 -2.29
C GLY A 166 13.98 -3.49 -1.96
N VAL A 167 14.77 -4.14 -1.11
CA VAL A 167 16.14 -3.69 -0.79
C VAL A 167 17.04 -3.79 -2.00
N PHE A 168 17.03 -4.91 -2.72
CA PHE A 168 17.82 -5.07 -3.95
C PHE A 168 17.32 -4.17 -5.07
N ALA A 169 16.02 -4.03 -5.24
CA ALA A 169 15.47 -3.09 -6.20
C ALA A 169 15.94 -1.65 -5.94
N LYS A 170 15.97 -1.23 -4.67
CA LYS A 170 16.50 0.07 -4.27
C LYS A 170 17.99 0.20 -4.57
N SER A 171 18.77 -0.86 -4.32
CA SER A 171 20.22 -0.90 -4.62
C SER A 171 20.50 -0.82 -6.12
N ASP A 172 19.62 -1.35 -6.97
CA ASP A 172 19.75 -1.25 -8.43
C ASP A 172 19.32 0.13 -8.95
N LEU A 173 18.28 0.73 -8.34
CA LEU A 173 17.77 2.04 -8.74
C LEU A 173 18.71 3.19 -8.34
N GLN A 174 19.33 3.11 -7.18
CA GLN A 174 20.11 4.23 -6.64
C GLN A 174 21.28 4.66 -7.52
N PRO A 175 22.10 3.76 -8.09
CA PRO A 175 23.12 4.16 -9.07
C PRO A 175 22.54 4.86 -10.29
N LEU A 176 21.44 4.33 -10.86
CA LEU A 176 20.78 4.93 -12.02
C LEU A 176 20.28 6.36 -11.74
N ILE A 177 19.70 6.58 -10.54
CA ILE A 177 19.28 7.91 -10.09
C ILE A 177 20.50 8.84 -10.00
N ASN A 178 21.60 8.37 -9.41
CA ASN A 178 22.81 9.16 -9.23
C ASN A 178 23.50 9.51 -10.56
N GLU A 179 23.35 8.65 -11.57
CA GLU A 179 23.84 8.84 -12.94
C GLU A 179 22.90 9.73 -13.78
N GLY A 180 21.76 10.14 -13.24
CA GLY A 180 20.81 11.03 -13.92
C GLY A 180 19.89 10.33 -14.91
N ALA A 181 19.59 9.06 -14.72
CA ALA A 181 18.59 8.35 -15.53
C ALA A 181 17.23 9.07 -15.48
N ALA A 182 16.52 9.09 -16.61
CA ALA A 182 15.23 9.74 -16.71
C ALA A 182 14.20 9.11 -15.78
N LYS A 183 13.41 9.91 -15.06
CA LYS A 183 12.39 9.42 -14.14
C LYS A 183 11.34 8.55 -14.84
N GLU A 184 11.04 8.85 -16.09
CA GLU A 184 10.14 8.10 -16.96
C GLU A 184 10.62 6.66 -17.16
N ASP A 185 11.90 6.49 -17.44
CA ASP A 185 12.54 5.20 -17.64
C ASP A 185 12.64 4.41 -16.32
N LEU A 186 12.92 5.09 -15.21
CA LEU A 186 12.95 4.48 -13.87
C LEU A 186 11.56 4.02 -13.45
N ALA A 187 10.52 4.82 -13.69
CA ALA A 187 9.15 4.50 -13.33
C ALA A 187 8.63 3.23 -14.03
N VAL A 188 8.79 3.14 -15.33
CA VAL A 188 8.40 1.92 -16.06
C VAL A 188 9.24 0.71 -15.67
N SER A 189 10.52 0.91 -15.30
CA SER A 189 11.41 -0.15 -14.83
C SER A 189 10.96 -0.69 -13.47
N ILE A 190 10.48 0.17 -12.58
CA ILE A 190 9.85 -0.22 -11.31
C ILE A 190 8.58 -1.05 -11.59
N PHE A 191 7.71 -0.61 -12.49
CA PHE A 191 6.52 -1.39 -12.86
C PHE A 191 6.88 -2.74 -13.49
N GLN A 192 7.92 -2.79 -14.31
CA GLN A 192 8.40 -4.06 -14.87
C GLN A 192 8.93 -5.00 -13.76
N ALA A 193 9.60 -4.46 -12.73
CA ALA A 193 10.04 -5.25 -11.58
C ALA A 193 8.83 -5.82 -10.79
N VAL A 194 7.77 -5.03 -10.58
CA VAL A 194 6.50 -5.50 -9.98
C VAL A 194 5.92 -6.66 -10.77
N VAL A 195 5.81 -6.50 -12.09
CA VAL A 195 5.28 -7.53 -13.00
C VAL A 195 6.11 -8.82 -12.92
N ASN A 196 7.43 -8.68 -13.01
CA ASN A 196 8.34 -9.83 -12.96
C ASN A 196 8.26 -10.54 -11.60
N GLN A 197 8.17 -9.79 -10.49
CA GLN A 197 8.01 -10.33 -9.15
C GLN A 197 6.70 -11.12 -9.03
N THR A 198 5.60 -10.55 -9.50
CA THR A 198 4.28 -11.20 -9.43
C THR A 198 4.26 -12.47 -10.27
N ILE A 199 4.71 -12.42 -11.52
CA ILE A 199 4.69 -13.57 -12.41
C ILE A 199 5.66 -14.66 -11.94
N SER A 200 6.94 -14.33 -11.74
CA SER A 200 7.95 -15.33 -11.37
C SER A 200 7.79 -15.85 -9.96
N GLY A 201 7.39 -14.99 -9.03
CA GLY A 201 7.23 -15.34 -7.61
C GLY A 201 5.97 -16.14 -7.32
N LEU A 202 4.86 -15.80 -7.95
CA LEU A 202 3.55 -16.41 -7.63
C LEU A 202 3.15 -17.49 -8.64
N ALA A 203 3.32 -17.30 -9.93
CA ALA A 203 2.89 -18.30 -10.91
C ALA A 203 3.69 -19.60 -10.82
N GLN A 204 4.97 -19.55 -10.38
CA GLN A 204 5.82 -20.72 -10.13
C GLN A 204 5.74 -21.76 -11.26
N GLY A 205 5.78 -21.30 -12.51
CA GLY A 205 5.72 -22.15 -13.71
C GLY A 205 4.31 -22.51 -14.19
N ARG A 206 3.24 -22.24 -13.42
CA ARG A 206 1.87 -22.39 -13.93
C ARG A 206 1.56 -21.26 -14.91
N PRO A 207 1.15 -21.55 -16.16
CA PRO A 207 0.90 -20.53 -17.16
C PRO A 207 -0.26 -19.61 -16.77
N ILE A 208 -0.09 -18.30 -16.98
CA ILE A 208 -1.17 -17.32 -16.93
C ILE A 208 -1.68 -17.18 -18.36
N ARG A 209 -2.84 -17.72 -18.67
CA ARG A 209 -3.41 -17.80 -20.02
C ARG A 209 -4.93 -17.62 -19.99
N GLY A 210 -5.52 -17.33 -21.16
CA GLY A 210 -6.93 -17.09 -21.30
C GLY A 210 -7.30 -15.66 -20.97
N ASN A 211 -8.49 -15.45 -20.45
CA ASN A 211 -9.00 -14.14 -20.04
C ASN A 211 -8.47 -13.77 -18.68
N VAL A 212 -7.67 -12.71 -18.59
CA VAL A 212 -7.00 -12.27 -17.37
C VAL A 212 -7.64 -11.02 -16.82
N ALA A 213 -8.17 -11.09 -15.59
CA ALA A 213 -8.73 -9.96 -14.87
C ALA A 213 -7.66 -9.31 -13.97
N PHE A 214 -7.62 -7.96 -14.00
CA PHE A 214 -6.72 -7.15 -13.19
C PHE A 214 -7.49 -6.48 -12.05
N LEU A 215 -7.13 -6.79 -10.79
CA LEU A 215 -7.86 -6.40 -9.59
C LEU A 215 -6.94 -5.72 -8.57
N GLY A 216 -7.59 -5.04 -7.61
CA GLY A 216 -6.91 -4.36 -6.51
C GLY A 216 -6.51 -2.93 -6.82
N GLY A 217 -6.20 -2.15 -5.77
CA GLY A 217 -5.92 -0.73 -5.87
C GLY A 217 -4.79 -0.38 -6.85
N PRO A 218 -3.60 -0.98 -6.74
CA PRO A 218 -2.50 -0.70 -7.66
C PRO A 218 -2.87 -0.89 -9.13
N LEU A 219 -3.56 -1.97 -9.47
CA LEU A 219 -3.96 -2.24 -10.85
C LEU A 219 -5.15 -1.38 -11.31
N HIS A 220 -5.97 -0.89 -10.37
CA HIS A 220 -7.07 0.02 -10.69
C HIS A 220 -6.59 1.44 -10.98
N PHE A 221 -5.70 1.98 -10.13
CA PHE A 221 -5.28 3.38 -10.21
C PHE A 221 -4.06 3.63 -11.10
N MET A 222 -3.31 2.58 -11.50
CA MET A 222 -2.10 2.71 -12.29
C MET A 222 -2.21 1.97 -13.63
N PRO A 223 -2.80 2.58 -14.67
CA PRO A 223 -2.96 1.96 -15.98
C PRO A 223 -1.63 1.60 -16.67
N GLU A 224 -0.53 2.30 -16.39
CA GLU A 224 0.78 1.94 -16.94
C GLU A 224 1.33 0.64 -16.34
N LEU A 225 0.99 0.34 -15.06
CA LEU A 225 1.28 -0.95 -14.46
C LEU A 225 0.47 -2.08 -15.13
N GLN A 226 -0.82 -1.87 -15.41
CA GLN A 226 -1.62 -2.83 -16.19
C GLN A 226 -0.99 -3.10 -17.56
N LYS A 227 -0.62 -2.04 -18.29
CA LYS A 227 0.06 -2.16 -19.60
C LYS A 227 1.35 -2.96 -19.52
N ALA A 228 2.11 -2.83 -18.42
CA ALA A 228 3.30 -3.63 -18.21
C ALA A 228 2.98 -5.13 -18.06
N PHE A 229 1.90 -5.49 -17.35
CA PHE A 229 1.40 -6.88 -17.30
C PHE A 229 0.94 -7.37 -18.67
N VAL A 230 0.10 -6.62 -19.36
CA VAL A 230 -0.43 -6.97 -20.69
C VAL A 230 0.73 -7.23 -21.67
N ARG A 231 1.71 -6.35 -21.70
CA ARG A 231 2.91 -6.48 -22.53
C ARG A 231 3.72 -7.75 -22.19
N THR A 232 3.95 -8.00 -20.89
CA THR A 232 4.79 -9.12 -20.45
C THR A 232 4.10 -10.46 -20.67
N LEU A 233 2.79 -10.54 -20.42
CA LEU A 233 1.97 -11.73 -20.65
C LEU A 233 1.56 -11.90 -22.11
N LYS A 234 1.81 -10.90 -22.96
CA LYS A 234 1.41 -10.86 -24.38
C LYS A 234 -0.09 -11.07 -24.58
N LEU A 235 -0.90 -10.45 -23.72
CA LEU A 235 -2.36 -10.56 -23.80
C LEU A 235 -2.89 -9.71 -24.95
N THR A 236 -3.94 -10.22 -25.60
CA THR A 236 -4.73 -9.41 -26.55
C THR A 236 -5.75 -8.53 -25.81
N PRO A 237 -6.34 -7.52 -26.46
CA PRO A 237 -7.40 -6.72 -25.86
C PRO A 237 -8.58 -7.58 -25.36
N GLU A 238 -8.96 -8.63 -26.10
CA GLU A 238 -10.06 -9.53 -25.76
C GLU A 238 -9.77 -10.40 -24.54
N GLN A 239 -8.50 -10.69 -24.31
CA GLN A 239 -8.02 -11.45 -23.14
C GLN A 239 -7.82 -10.58 -21.91
N THR A 240 -7.89 -9.26 -22.03
CA THR A 240 -7.61 -8.30 -20.96
C THR A 240 -8.91 -7.82 -20.34
N ILE A 241 -9.18 -8.23 -19.11
CA ILE A 241 -10.36 -7.79 -18.35
C ILE A 241 -9.90 -6.77 -17.32
N VAL A 242 -10.41 -5.53 -17.47
CA VAL A 242 -10.19 -4.43 -16.50
C VAL A 242 -11.55 -4.00 -15.96
N PRO A 243 -12.01 -4.58 -14.85
CA PRO A 243 -13.30 -4.25 -14.28
C PRO A 243 -13.37 -2.80 -13.80
N GLU A 244 -14.49 -2.11 -14.00
CA GLU A 244 -14.67 -0.72 -13.60
C GLU A 244 -14.37 -0.48 -12.11
N ASN A 245 -14.85 -1.32 -11.24
CA ASN A 245 -14.67 -1.20 -9.78
C ASN A 245 -13.72 -2.27 -9.24
N SER A 246 -12.65 -2.58 -9.98
CA SER A 246 -11.72 -3.69 -9.69
C SER A 246 -11.11 -3.64 -8.29
N HIS A 247 -10.96 -2.45 -7.70
CA HIS A 247 -10.44 -2.23 -6.34
C HIS A 247 -11.44 -2.53 -5.22
N LEU A 248 -12.73 -2.75 -5.55
CA LEU A 248 -13.81 -3.02 -4.59
C LEU A 248 -14.29 -4.47 -4.61
N PHE A 249 -13.70 -5.35 -5.42
CA PHE A 249 -14.19 -6.70 -5.65
C PHE A 249 -14.28 -7.52 -4.36
N ALA A 250 -13.30 -7.40 -3.48
CA ALA A 250 -13.34 -8.09 -2.18
C ALA A 250 -14.51 -7.57 -1.31
N ALA A 251 -14.68 -6.25 -1.22
CA ALA A 251 -15.79 -5.66 -0.46
C ALA A 251 -17.15 -6.08 -1.01
N MET A 252 -17.36 -5.98 -2.33
CA MET A 252 -18.61 -6.36 -2.98
C MET A 252 -18.91 -7.84 -2.80
N GLY A 253 -17.94 -8.69 -3.08
CA GLY A 253 -18.11 -10.13 -3.00
C GLY A 253 -18.31 -10.65 -1.58
N SER A 254 -17.76 -10.00 -0.57
CA SER A 254 -17.96 -10.41 0.83
C SER A 254 -19.43 -10.39 1.21
N VAL A 255 -20.15 -9.31 0.93
CA VAL A 255 -21.55 -9.19 1.27
C VAL A 255 -22.44 -10.01 0.33
N GLN A 256 -22.08 -10.13 -0.93
CA GLN A 256 -22.82 -10.97 -1.90
C GLN A 256 -22.72 -12.46 -1.52
N TYR A 257 -21.55 -12.92 -1.13
CA TYR A 257 -21.34 -14.28 -0.64
C TYR A 257 -22.09 -14.52 0.66
N ALA A 258 -21.97 -13.60 1.63
CA ALA A 258 -22.65 -13.72 2.92
C ALA A 258 -24.17 -13.78 2.75
N ALA A 259 -24.75 -12.94 1.91
CA ALA A 259 -26.18 -12.92 1.63
C ALA A 259 -26.69 -14.24 0.99
N ALA A 260 -25.86 -14.86 0.17
CA ALA A 260 -26.22 -16.12 -0.52
C ALA A 260 -25.99 -17.37 0.35
N ASN A 261 -24.93 -17.38 1.19
CA ASN A 261 -24.45 -18.60 1.86
C ASN A 261 -24.55 -18.54 3.40
N LEU A 262 -24.70 -17.38 3.99
CA LEU A 262 -24.75 -17.16 5.44
C LEU A 262 -25.93 -16.26 5.86
N PRO A 263 -27.15 -16.43 5.28
CA PRO A 263 -28.26 -15.50 5.51
C PRO A 263 -28.68 -15.39 6.97
N GLU A 264 -28.55 -16.46 7.77
CA GLU A 264 -28.85 -16.50 9.20
C GLU A 264 -27.85 -15.70 10.06
N GLN A 265 -26.66 -15.41 9.53
CA GLN A 265 -25.65 -14.58 10.19
C GLN A 265 -25.79 -13.10 9.84
N MET A 266 -26.60 -12.78 8.83
CA MET A 266 -26.81 -11.41 8.36
C MET A 266 -27.79 -10.67 9.25
N THR A 267 -27.29 -9.70 9.99
CA THR A 267 -28.10 -8.81 10.83
C THR A 267 -28.16 -7.42 10.20
N SER A 268 -29.37 -6.86 10.11
CA SER A 268 -29.57 -5.50 9.58
C SER A 268 -29.25 -4.48 10.68
N PHE A 269 -28.49 -3.44 10.32
CA PHE A 269 -28.17 -2.29 11.17
C PHE A 269 -28.59 -1.02 10.46
N PRO A 270 -29.11 -0.02 11.16
CA PRO A 270 -29.11 1.36 10.66
C PRO A 270 -27.67 1.82 10.43
N LEU A 271 -27.40 2.51 9.32
CA LEU A 271 -26.04 2.89 8.95
C LEU A 271 -25.40 3.84 9.98
N ASP A 272 -26.18 4.73 10.55
CA ASP A 272 -25.75 5.64 11.61
C ASP A 272 -25.40 4.89 12.92
N GLU A 273 -26.13 3.84 13.29
CA GLU A 273 -25.80 3.01 14.45
C GLU A 273 -24.44 2.33 14.31
N LEU A 274 -24.10 1.87 13.12
CA LEU A 274 -22.77 1.30 12.83
C LEU A 274 -21.68 2.37 13.00
N CYS A 275 -21.92 3.61 12.52
CA CYS A 275 -21.01 4.73 12.71
C CYS A 275 -20.75 5.00 14.19
N GLU A 276 -21.83 5.15 14.98
CA GLU A 276 -21.73 5.43 16.41
C GLU A 276 -20.98 4.34 17.20
N LYS A 277 -21.21 3.06 16.86
CA LYS A 277 -20.50 1.95 17.49
C LYS A 277 -18.99 2.03 17.25
N LEU A 278 -18.58 2.35 16.02
CA LEU A 278 -17.17 2.48 15.66
C LEU A 278 -16.54 3.72 16.30
N GLU A 279 -17.25 4.84 16.36
CA GLU A 279 -16.78 6.09 16.98
C GLU A 279 -16.55 5.96 18.49
N LYS A 280 -17.39 5.18 19.19
CA LYS A 280 -17.20 4.85 20.61
C LYS A 280 -15.96 3.98 20.85
N GLY A 281 -15.38 3.45 19.78
CA GLY A 281 -14.24 2.54 19.80
C GLY A 281 -14.65 1.12 20.26
N ILE A 282 -14.38 0.15 19.41
CA ILE A 282 -14.58 -1.26 19.74
C ILE A 282 -13.28 -1.78 20.34
N HIS A 283 -13.36 -2.25 21.59
CA HIS A 283 -12.21 -2.87 22.21
C HIS A 283 -11.93 -4.22 21.54
N LEU A 284 -10.81 -4.30 20.84
CA LEU A 284 -10.31 -5.54 20.26
C LEU A 284 -9.30 -6.14 21.22
N GLU A 285 -9.47 -7.39 21.60
CA GLU A 285 -8.46 -8.10 22.38
C GLU A 285 -7.16 -8.18 21.55
N ALA A 286 -6.08 -7.64 22.10
CA ALA A 286 -4.79 -7.64 21.43
C ALA A 286 -4.21 -9.06 21.50
N GLU A 287 -4.11 -9.74 20.36
CA GLU A 287 -3.45 -11.06 20.25
C GLU A 287 -1.95 -10.98 20.52
N ILE A 288 -1.36 -9.79 20.49
CA ILE A 288 0.09 -9.59 20.58
C ILE A 288 0.46 -9.15 22.00
N LYS A 289 1.31 -9.94 22.65
CA LYS A 289 1.95 -9.55 23.91
C LYS A 289 2.86 -8.34 23.66
N ARG A 290 2.50 -7.19 24.21
CA ARG A 290 3.31 -5.99 24.09
C ARG A 290 4.62 -6.13 24.86
N LEU A 291 5.72 -5.68 24.25
CA LEU A 291 6.98 -5.47 24.96
C LEU A 291 6.84 -4.30 25.95
N PRO A 292 7.60 -4.28 27.04
CA PRO A 292 7.65 -3.13 27.93
C PRO A 292 8.15 -1.88 27.17
N PRO A 293 7.80 -0.68 27.63
CA PRO A 293 8.35 0.55 27.09
C PRO A 293 9.89 0.54 27.09
N LEU A 294 10.50 1.24 26.12
CA LEU A 294 11.97 1.32 26.01
C LEU A 294 12.60 1.95 27.28
N PHE A 295 11.93 2.90 27.88
CA PHE A 295 12.27 3.51 29.15
C PHE A 295 11.06 3.39 30.09
N GLN A 296 11.29 2.99 31.34
CA GLN A 296 10.22 2.82 32.32
C GLN A 296 9.75 4.17 32.88
N ASP A 297 10.68 5.13 33.00
CA ASP A 297 10.42 6.45 33.52
C ASP A 297 11.35 7.51 32.90
N GLU A 298 11.11 8.76 33.23
CA GLU A 298 11.92 9.90 32.78
C GLU A 298 13.38 9.85 33.30
N ALA A 299 13.58 9.27 34.47
CA ALA A 299 14.94 9.16 35.06
C ALA A 299 15.80 8.18 34.22
N GLU A 300 15.23 7.09 33.74
CA GLU A 300 15.91 6.15 32.86
C GLU A 300 16.21 6.78 31.49
N TYR A 301 15.30 7.54 30.95
CA TYR A 301 15.55 8.32 29.73
C TYR A 301 16.65 9.35 29.89
N ASN A 302 16.67 10.09 31.01
CA ASN A 302 17.70 11.09 31.30
C ASN A 302 19.08 10.45 31.45
N LYS A 303 19.18 9.30 32.08
CA LYS A 303 20.48 8.53 32.15
C LYS A 303 20.96 8.14 30.75
N PHE A 304 20.04 7.74 29.87
CA PHE A 304 20.38 7.45 28.48
C PHE A 304 20.92 8.71 27.76
N VAL A 305 20.26 9.85 27.90
CA VAL A 305 20.67 11.12 27.31
C VAL A 305 22.00 11.58 27.82
N GLU A 306 22.23 11.54 29.14
CA GLU A 306 23.51 11.92 29.79
C GLU A 306 24.68 11.05 29.31
N ARG A 307 24.48 9.73 29.25
CA ARG A 307 25.49 8.82 28.73
C ARG A 307 25.88 9.14 27.27
N HIS A 308 24.93 9.51 26.45
CA HIS A 308 25.17 9.84 25.03
C HIS A 308 25.74 11.26 24.87
N ALA A 309 25.43 12.18 25.79
CA ALA A 309 25.97 13.54 25.79
C ALA A 309 27.51 13.57 26.01
N TYR A 310 28.06 12.56 26.65
CA TYR A 310 29.52 12.44 26.85
C TYR A 310 30.31 12.36 25.53
N TYR A 311 29.71 11.81 24.49
CA TYR A 311 30.34 11.63 23.17
C TYR A 311 30.05 12.76 22.18
N LYS A 312 29.64 13.95 22.65
CA LYS A 312 29.41 15.11 21.78
C LYS A 312 30.76 15.71 21.35
N ILE A 313 30.81 16.03 20.03
CA ILE A 313 31.94 16.76 19.46
C ILE A 313 31.91 18.20 19.96
N LYS A 314 33.11 18.71 20.33
CA LYS A 314 33.27 20.10 20.71
C LYS A 314 32.93 20.99 19.53
N ARG A 315 32.12 22.03 19.78
CA ARG A 315 31.72 23.02 18.77
C ARG A 315 32.36 24.36 19.13
N SER A 316 32.82 25.07 18.10
CA SER A 316 33.30 26.45 18.19
C SER A 316 32.50 27.33 17.21
N ASP A 317 32.42 28.62 17.50
CA ASP A 317 31.70 29.57 16.68
C ASP A 317 32.44 29.83 15.36
N LEU A 318 31.74 29.64 14.23
CA LEU A 318 32.27 29.90 12.90
C LEU A 318 32.63 31.38 12.71
N ALA A 319 31.88 32.31 13.31
CA ALA A 319 32.12 33.76 13.18
C ALA A 319 33.47 34.20 13.84
N THR A 320 33.96 33.43 14.84
CA THR A 320 35.22 33.70 15.53
C THR A 320 36.35 32.83 15.04
N ALA A 321 36.10 31.92 14.12
CA ALA A 321 37.10 31.00 13.61
C ALA A 321 38.20 31.75 12.81
N SER A 322 39.44 31.42 13.07
CA SER A 322 40.61 31.96 12.36
C SER A 322 41.62 30.85 12.02
N GLY A 323 42.38 31.09 10.95
CA GLY A 323 43.37 30.12 10.51
C GLY A 323 42.83 29.09 9.53
N LYS A 324 43.49 27.93 9.44
CA LYS A 324 43.10 26.85 8.51
C LYS A 324 41.90 26.10 9.02
N CYS A 325 40.94 25.91 8.12
CA CYS A 325 39.77 25.06 8.33
C CYS A 325 39.75 23.94 7.27
N TYR A 326 39.12 22.83 7.62
CA TYR A 326 39.01 21.65 6.74
C TYR A 326 37.56 21.30 6.54
N LEU A 327 37.18 21.18 5.26
CA LEU A 327 35.84 20.77 4.86
C LEU A 327 35.87 19.31 4.47
N GLY A 328 35.10 18.49 5.19
CA GLY A 328 34.81 17.09 4.84
C GLY A 328 33.46 17.00 4.15
N ILE A 329 33.40 16.25 3.06
CA ILE A 329 32.17 15.98 2.29
C ILE A 329 31.97 14.48 2.21
N ASP A 330 30.84 13.98 2.71
CA ASP A 330 30.37 12.62 2.54
C ASP A 330 29.10 12.65 1.67
N ALA A 331 29.25 12.39 0.37
CA ALA A 331 28.19 12.29 -0.59
C ALA A 331 27.74 10.83 -0.71
N GLY A 332 26.89 10.39 0.22
CA GLY A 332 26.33 9.03 0.22
C GLY A 332 25.23 8.84 -0.83
N SER A 333 24.75 7.63 -0.99
CA SER A 333 23.70 7.29 -1.94
C SER A 333 22.33 7.91 -1.59
N THR A 334 22.00 8.04 -0.31
CA THR A 334 20.70 8.53 0.17
C THR A 334 20.79 9.86 0.89
N THR A 335 21.93 10.17 1.51
CA THR A 335 22.14 11.39 2.30
C THR A 335 23.50 11.99 2.01
N THR A 336 23.58 13.31 2.04
CA THR A 336 24.83 14.07 1.96
C THR A 336 25.10 14.75 3.30
N LYS A 337 26.36 14.69 3.76
CA LYS A 337 26.81 15.33 4.98
C LYS A 337 28.05 16.16 4.67
N LEU A 338 28.10 17.34 5.24
CA LEU A 338 29.28 18.21 5.23
C LEU A 338 29.65 18.59 6.66
N ALA A 339 30.93 18.66 6.94
CA ALA A 339 31.43 19.11 8.20
C ALA A 339 32.64 20.03 7.99
N LEU A 340 32.59 21.24 8.53
CA LEU A 340 33.69 22.16 8.57
C LEU A 340 34.30 22.14 9.98
N ILE A 341 35.61 21.85 10.08
CA ILE A 341 36.32 21.80 11.33
C ILE A 341 37.50 22.76 11.31
N ASN A 342 37.91 23.26 12.49
CA ASN A 342 39.16 24.03 12.66
C ASN A 342 40.38 23.10 12.75
N ALA A 343 41.60 23.68 12.88
CA ALA A 343 42.82 22.94 12.99
C ALA A 343 42.94 22.11 14.31
N HIS A 344 42.08 22.38 15.28
CA HIS A 344 42.04 21.64 16.58
C HIS A 344 40.99 20.52 16.55
N GLY A 345 40.22 20.37 15.45
CA GLY A 345 39.16 19.37 15.31
C GLY A 345 37.81 19.79 15.88
N ASP A 346 37.65 21.04 16.34
CA ASP A 346 36.35 21.55 16.77
C ASP A 346 35.43 21.73 15.57
N LEU A 347 34.18 21.31 15.68
CA LEU A 347 33.16 21.47 14.63
C LEU A 347 32.68 22.93 14.57
N LEU A 348 32.91 23.58 13.45
CA LEU A 348 32.49 24.95 13.18
C LEU A 348 31.08 25.01 12.55
N TRP A 349 30.84 24.11 11.60
CA TRP A 349 29.56 24.02 10.87
C TRP A 349 29.33 22.59 10.39
N SER A 350 28.06 22.21 10.29
CA SER A 350 27.68 20.91 9.76
C SER A 350 26.36 20.99 8.98
N PHE A 351 26.26 20.15 7.97
CA PHE A 351 25.08 19.98 7.14
C PHE A 351 24.75 18.49 7.02
N TYR A 352 23.47 18.15 7.04
CA TYR A 352 22.97 16.80 6.84
C TYR A 352 21.60 16.88 6.16
N GLU A 353 21.45 16.33 4.96
CA GLU A 353 20.18 16.32 4.22
C GLU A 353 20.07 15.08 3.33
N GLY A 354 18.81 14.66 3.02
CA GLY A 354 18.51 13.65 2.03
C GLY A 354 18.78 14.15 0.62
N ASN A 355 19.27 13.26 -0.26
CA ASN A 355 19.71 13.66 -1.61
C ASN A 355 18.57 13.98 -2.59
N VAL A 356 17.35 13.55 -2.32
CA VAL A 356 16.18 13.71 -3.22
C VAL A 356 16.54 13.43 -4.69
N GLY A 357 17.29 12.33 -4.92
CA GLY A 357 17.68 11.87 -6.25
C GLY A 357 18.96 12.47 -6.84
N SER A 358 19.68 13.39 -6.15
CA SER A 358 20.96 13.92 -6.64
C SER A 358 21.90 14.36 -5.53
N PRO A 359 22.92 13.53 -5.18
CA PRO A 359 23.95 13.93 -4.22
C PRO A 359 24.67 15.23 -4.60
N LEU A 360 24.95 15.42 -5.90
CA LEU A 360 25.63 16.61 -6.39
C LEU A 360 24.84 17.89 -6.10
N ASN A 361 23.54 17.90 -6.39
CA ASN A 361 22.68 19.07 -6.13
C ASN A 361 22.60 19.37 -4.62
N THR A 362 22.60 18.34 -3.78
CA THR A 362 22.60 18.49 -2.33
C THR A 362 23.90 19.09 -1.82
N VAL A 363 25.07 18.70 -2.38
CA VAL A 363 26.38 19.35 -2.09
C VAL A 363 26.37 20.81 -2.53
N ILE A 364 25.93 21.11 -3.75
CA ILE A 364 25.88 22.49 -4.26
C ILE A 364 24.97 23.37 -3.40
N LYS A 365 23.81 22.87 -2.98
CA LYS A 365 22.91 23.57 -2.07
C LYS A 365 23.53 23.88 -0.70
N ALA A 366 24.38 22.98 -0.21
CA ALA A 366 25.01 23.11 1.10
C ALA A 366 26.21 24.07 1.12
N MET A 367 26.87 24.27 -0.03
CA MET A 367 28.02 25.19 -0.20
C MET A 367 27.58 26.60 -0.54
#